data_e4a2c21b01ca9e57fb6c05ee2c4f6d8a
#
_entry.id   e4a2c21b01ca9e57fb6c05ee2c4f6d8a
#
_cell.length_a   1.000
_cell.length_b   1.000
_cell.length_c   1.000
_cell.angle_alpha   90.00
_cell.angle_beta   90.00
_cell.angle_gamma   90.00
#
_symmetry.space_group_name_H-M   'P 1'
#
loop_
_entity.id
_entity.type
_entity.pdbx_description
1 polymer ?
#
loop_
_entity_poly.entity_id
_entity_poly.type
_entity_poly.pdbx_seq_one_letter_code
_entity_poly.pdbx_strand_id
1 'polypeptide(L)'
;MNWWLARTERTVTEEIPAPPNEVRDFYVDLDNIKQVHPLVVAVRATQRRQTADGYVQTYRVQDRIPMGPLRLPISYLARLHVPDTGDVTAEARQFPQVRLRTTVAFEPVGSGTRLTEHMRIEAPRPLVAMTTREAVKAHTAMLAGIRRCLE
;
A
#
# COMPACT_ATOMS: atom_id res chain seq x y z
N MET A 1 0.60 -17.21 -21.36
CA MET A 1 0.86 -15.75 -21.38
C MET A 1 -0.46 -15.01 -21.40
N ASN A 2 -0.65 -14.13 -20.44
CA ASN A 2 -1.91 -13.40 -20.30
C ASN A 2 -1.83 -12.06 -21.03
N TRP A 3 -1.95 -12.09 -22.35
CA TRP A 3 -1.83 -10.89 -23.19
C TRP A 3 -2.87 -9.80 -22.85
N TRP A 4 -3.97 -10.16 -22.20
CA TRP A 4 -5.04 -9.25 -21.81
C TRP A 4 -4.78 -8.52 -20.49
N LEU A 5 -3.71 -8.89 -19.78
CA LEU A 5 -3.21 -8.17 -18.63
C LEU A 5 -2.11 -7.20 -19.05
N ALA A 6 -2.09 -6.04 -18.45
CA ALA A 6 -1.03 -5.05 -18.61
C ALA A 6 -0.41 -4.72 -17.27
N ARG A 7 0.83 -4.23 -17.32
CA ARG A 7 1.59 -3.87 -16.12
C ARG A 7 2.06 -2.44 -16.21
N THR A 8 2.04 -1.75 -15.08
CA THR A 8 2.63 -0.42 -14.93
C THR A 8 3.47 -0.39 -13.66
N GLU A 9 4.39 0.56 -13.61
CA GLU A 9 5.20 0.80 -12.40
C GLU A 9 5.16 2.29 -12.09
N ARG A 10 5.01 2.63 -10.82
CA ARG A 10 4.98 4.01 -10.34
C ARG A 10 5.69 4.09 -9.00
N THR A 11 6.26 5.24 -8.72
CA THR A 11 6.93 5.51 -7.45
C THR A 11 6.33 6.77 -6.83
N VAL A 12 6.00 6.70 -5.55
CA VAL A 12 5.56 7.85 -4.76
C VAL A 12 6.47 8.01 -3.56
N THR A 13 6.73 9.24 -3.17
CA THR A 13 7.69 9.56 -2.11
C THR A 13 7.17 10.69 -1.24
N GLU A 14 7.47 10.63 0.07
CA GLU A 14 7.14 11.70 1.01
C GLU A 14 8.27 11.83 2.04
N GLU A 15 8.58 13.07 2.42
CA GLU A 15 9.49 13.37 3.54
C GLU A 15 8.66 13.45 4.81
N ILE A 16 9.03 12.68 5.85
CA ILE A 16 8.28 12.59 7.08
C ILE A 16 9.18 13.01 8.25
N PRO A 17 8.75 13.97 9.09
CA PRO A 17 9.57 14.49 10.18
C PRO A 17 9.53 13.57 11.42
N ALA A 18 9.90 12.30 11.23
CA ALA A 18 9.98 11.29 12.28
C ALA A 18 11.07 10.29 11.92
N PRO A 19 11.66 9.60 12.90
CA PRO A 19 12.72 8.61 12.63
C PRO A 19 12.21 7.41 11.82
N PRO A 20 13.07 6.74 11.04
CA PRO A 20 12.65 5.62 10.19
C PRO A 20 11.92 4.50 10.90
N ASN A 21 12.34 4.12 12.12
CA ASN A 21 11.66 3.07 12.87
C ASN A 21 10.23 3.46 13.25
N GLU A 22 10.00 4.73 13.58
CA GLU A 22 8.67 5.22 13.94
C GLU A 22 7.75 5.25 12.71
N VAL A 23 8.27 5.70 11.56
CA VAL A 23 7.52 5.70 10.29
C VAL A 23 7.19 4.29 9.87
N ARG A 24 8.16 3.37 9.99
CA ARG A 24 7.96 1.96 9.67
C ARG A 24 6.88 1.32 10.54
N ASP A 25 6.94 1.53 11.85
CA ASP A 25 5.96 0.98 12.79
C ASP A 25 4.55 1.49 12.49
N PHE A 26 4.43 2.76 12.12
CA PHE A 26 3.15 3.32 11.69
C PHE A 26 2.65 2.65 10.41
N TYR A 27 3.54 2.49 9.43
CA TYR A 27 3.18 2.00 8.10
C TYR A 27 2.68 0.55 8.11
N VAL A 28 3.32 -0.31 8.90
CA VAL A 28 3.00 -1.75 8.88
C VAL A 28 1.72 -2.11 9.63
N ASP A 29 1.17 -1.19 10.40
CA ASP A 29 -0.12 -1.39 11.08
C ASP A 29 -1.23 -0.80 10.21
N LEU A 30 -2.00 -1.67 9.56
CA LEU A 30 -3.05 -1.22 8.64
C LEU A 30 -4.23 -0.52 9.33
N ASP A 31 -4.36 -0.66 10.65
CA ASP A 31 -5.32 0.19 11.39
C ASP A 31 -4.91 1.66 11.34
N ASN A 32 -3.61 1.95 11.35
CA ASN A 32 -3.10 3.29 11.10
C ASN A 32 -3.34 3.73 9.65
N ILE A 33 -3.09 2.83 8.71
CA ILE A 33 -3.26 3.10 7.28
C ILE A 33 -4.71 3.39 6.93
N LYS A 34 -5.66 2.72 7.58
CA LYS A 34 -7.09 2.99 7.43
C LYS A 34 -7.42 4.47 7.65
N GLN A 35 -6.74 5.12 8.57
CA GLN A 35 -6.99 6.53 8.90
C GLN A 35 -6.53 7.50 7.82
N VAL A 36 -5.58 7.09 6.99
CA VAL A 36 -4.92 7.97 6.03
C VAL A 36 -5.14 7.56 4.57
N HIS A 37 -5.53 6.32 4.31
CA HIS A 37 -5.77 5.84 2.95
C HIS A 37 -7.21 6.18 2.53
N PRO A 38 -7.41 6.98 1.46
CA PRO A 38 -8.73 7.51 1.13
C PRO A 38 -9.75 6.47 0.66
N LEU A 39 -9.30 5.30 0.21
CA LEU A 39 -10.20 4.26 -0.31
C LEU A 39 -10.53 3.19 0.74
N VAL A 40 -9.73 3.04 1.78
CA VAL A 40 -9.89 1.99 2.78
C VAL A 40 -10.97 2.37 3.79
N VAL A 41 -11.99 1.52 3.95
CA VAL A 41 -13.08 1.74 4.90
C VAL A 41 -13.07 0.78 6.07
N ALA A 42 -12.46 -0.40 5.93
CA ALA A 42 -12.34 -1.37 7.02
C ALA A 42 -11.10 -2.23 6.87
N VAL A 43 -10.48 -2.57 7.97
CA VAL A 43 -9.29 -3.42 8.04
C VAL A 43 -9.43 -4.39 9.20
N ARG A 44 -9.06 -5.66 8.97
CA ARG A 44 -9.02 -6.66 10.04
C ARG A 44 -7.78 -7.53 9.88
N ALA A 45 -6.93 -7.58 10.90
CA ALA A 45 -5.80 -8.51 10.95
C ALA A 45 -6.33 -9.93 11.06
N THR A 46 -5.85 -10.85 10.23
CA THR A 46 -6.33 -12.23 10.20
C THR A 46 -5.28 -13.23 10.64
N GLN A 47 -4.07 -13.18 10.08
CA GLN A 47 -3.05 -14.16 10.35
C GLN A 47 -1.67 -13.53 10.37
N ARG A 48 -0.87 -13.91 11.36
CA ARG A 48 0.55 -13.56 11.41
C ARG A 48 1.38 -14.82 11.45
N ARG A 49 2.40 -14.88 10.60
CA ARG A 49 3.32 -15.99 10.54
C ARG A 49 4.75 -15.48 10.67
N GLN A 50 5.50 -16.06 11.60
CA GLN A 50 6.91 -15.74 11.74
C GLN A 50 7.71 -16.34 10.59
N THR A 51 8.71 -15.59 10.13
CA THR A 51 9.64 -16.01 9.09
C THR A 51 11.07 -15.95 9.65
N ALA A 52 12.03 -16.45 8.88
CA ALA A 52 13.43 -16.42 9.30
C ALA A 52 13.95 -14.98 9.51
N ASP A 53 13.41 -14.01 8.76
CA ASP A 53 13.90 -12.63 8.76
C ASP A 53 12.89 -11.62 9.33
N GLY A 54 11.76 -12.06 9.85
CA GLY A 54 10.74 -11.15 10.38
C GLY A 54 9.38 -11.83 10.48
N TYR A 55 8.36 -11.23 9.87
CA TYR A 55 7.02 -11.83 9.85
C TYR A 55 6.25 -11.46 8.59
N VAL A 56 5.20 -12.25 8.33
CA VAL A 56 4.18 -11.96 7.30
C VAL A 56 2.86 -11.76 8.02
N GLN A 57 2.23 -10.61 7.81
CA GLN A 57 0.91 -10.31 8.35
C GLN A 57 -0.09 -10.22 7.22
N THR A 58 -1.20 -10.94 7.37
CA THR A 58 -2.32 -10.88 6.43
C THR A 58 -3.44 -10.05 7.04
N TYR A 59 -4.04 -9.20 6.21
CA TYR A 59 -5.19 -8.37 6.58
C TYR A 59 -6.31 -8.59 5.59
N ARG A 60 -7.54 -8.59 6.08
CA ARG A 60 -8.73 -8.44 5.24
C ARG A 60 -9.05 -6.96 5.16
N VAL A 61 -9.10 -6.45 3.92
CA VAL A 61 -9.30 -5.02 3.66
C VAL A 61 -10.58 -4.84 2.86
N GLN A 62 -11.33 -3.80 3.18
CA GLN A 62 -12.48 -3.37 2.40
C GLN A 62 -12.23 -1.95 1.91
N ASP A 63 -12.34 -1.77 0.60
CA ASP A 63 -12.20 -0.48 -0.06
C ASP A 63 -13.54 -0.06 -0.65
N ARG A 64 -13.69 1.25 -0.87
CA ARG A 64 -14.70 1.80 -1.77
C ARG A 64 -13.99 2.51 -2.89
N ILE A 65 -14.14 1.98 -4.10
CA ILE A 65 -13.42 2.47 -5.27
C ILE A 65 -14.37 3.30 -6.12
N PRO A 66 -14.01 4.57 -6.44
CA PRO A 66 -14.84 5.40 -7.29
C PRO A 66 -14.83 4.89 -8.73
N MET A 67 -16.02 4.73 -9.30
CA MET A 67 -16.21 4.36 -10.71
C MET A 67 -17.29 5.28 -11.29
N GLY A 68 -16.88 6.44 -11.79
CA GLY A 68 -17.80 7.49 -12.22
C GLY A 68 -18.66 7.98 -11.05
N PRO A 69 -20.00 7.99 -11.18
CA PRO A 69 -20.89 8.40 -10.08
C PRO A 69 -21.07 7.34 -9.00
N LEU A 70 -20.57 6.13 -9.23
CA LEU A 70 -20.72 4.99 -8.30
C LEU A 70 -19.46 4.78 -7.47
N ARG A 71 -19.65 4.22 -6.27
CA ARG A 71 -18.57 3.73 -5.44
C ARG A 71 -18.77 2.25 -5.21
N LEU A 72 -17.81 1.44 -5.69
CA LEU A 72 -17.91 -0.01 -5.61
C LEU A 72 -17.21 -0.52 -4.35
N PRO A 73 -17.90 -1.33 -3.52
CA PRO A 73 -17.25 -2.01 -2.41
C PRO A 73 -16.41 -3.17 -2.95
N ILE A 74 -15.16 -3.23 -2.53
CA ILE A 74 -14.23 -4.29 -2.90
C ILE A 74 -13.57 -4.81 -1.64
N SER A 75 -13.57 -6.15 -1.46
CA SER A 75 -12.87 -6.80 -0.37
C SER A 75 -11.71 -7.62 -0.93
N TYR A 76 -10.58 -7.59 -0.24
CA TYR A 76 -9.41 -8.35 -0.66
C TYR A 76 -8.52 -8.69 0.54
N LEU A 77 -7.55 -9.56 0.32
CA LEU A 77 -6.51 -9.84 1.29
C LEU A 77 -5.26 -9.04 0.92
N ALA A 78 -4.69 -8.35 1.90
CA ALA A 78 -3.40 -7.69 1.79
C ALA A 78 -2.40 -8.46 2.64
N ARG A 79 -1.25 -8.76 2.06
CA ARG A 79 -0.20 -9.50 2.74
C ARG A 79 1.04 -8.63 2.80
N LEU A 80 1.51 -8.36 4.03
CA LEU A 80 2.72 -7.60 4.28
C LEU A 80 3.81 -8.53 4.76
N HIS A 81 4.96 -8.47 4.10
CA HIS A 81 6.20 -9.08 4.59
C HIS A 81 7.02 -7.99 5.25
N VAL A 82 7.25 -8.14 6.55
CA VAL A 82 7.95 -7.15 7.38
C VAL A 82 9.21 -7.82 7.91
N PRO A 83 10.35 -7.66 7.22
CA PRO A 83 11.62 -8.17 7.73
C PRO A 83 12.09 -7.31 8.91
N ASP A 84 12.98 -7.87 9.74
CA ASP A 84 13.53 -7.15 10.88
C ASP A 84 14.28 -5.89 10.45
N THR A 85 14.92 -5.95 9.28
CA THR A 85 15.59 -4.81 8.66
C THR A 85 15.30 -4.81 7.15
N GLY A 86 15.42 -3.63 6.54
CA GLY A 86 15.24 -3.48 5.10
C GLY A 86 13.82 -3.12 4.69
N ASP A 87 13.53 -3.30 3.41
CA ASP A 87 12.28 -2.85 2.83
C ASP A 87 11.11 -3.75 3.24
N VAL A 88 9.96 -3.13 3.43
CA VAL A 88 8.68 -3.83 3.60
C VAL A 88 8.08 -4.07 2.23
N THR A 89 7.55 -5.27 2.02
CA THR A 89 6.82 -5.57 0.78
C THR A 89 5.36 -5.87 1.10
N ALA A 90 4.48 -5.51 0.18
CA ALA A 90 3.06 -5.75 0.32
C ALA A 90 2.50 -6.27 -1.00
N GLU A 91 1.49 -7.13 -0.90
CA GLU A 91 0.78 -7.63 -2.07
C GLU A 91 -0.71 -7.62 -1.78
N ALA A 92 -1.49 -7.10 -2.73
CA ALA A 92 -2.95 -7.15 -2.70
C ALA A 92 -3.46 -7.66 -4.04
N ARG A 93 -4.46 -8.53 -4.00
CA ARG A 93 -5.14 -9.04 -5.18
C ARG A 93 -6.62 -8.81 -5.03
N GLN A 94 -7.24 -8.22 -6.05
CA GLN A 94 -8.65 -7.94 -6.04
C GLN A 94 -9.28 -8.21 -7.41
N PHE A 95 -10.59 -8.43 -7.40
CA PHE A 95 -11.36 -8.58 -8.63
C PHE A 95 -11.34 -7.26 -9.43
N PRO A 96 -11.28 -7.29 -10.76
CA PRO A 96 -11.14 -8.46 -11.66
C PRO A 96 -9.69 -8.65 -12.12
N GLN A 97 -8.93 -9.44 -11.40
CA GLN A 97 -7.52 -9.75 -11.69
C GLN A 97 -6.59 -8.55 -11.62
N VAL A 98 -6.85 -7.69 -10.65
CA VAL A 98 -5.97 -6.58 -10.30
C VAL A 98 -4.99 -7.06 -9.23
N ARG A 99 -3.71 -6.77 -9.43
CA ARG A 99 -2.65 -7.11 -8.49
C ARG A 99 -1.80 -5.88 -8.25
N LEU A 100 -1.63 -5.55 -6.99
CA LEU A 100 -0.74 -4.47 -6.57
C LEU A 100 0.37 -5.07 -5.72
N ARG A 101 1.61 -4.85 -6.14
CA ARG A 101 2.80 -5.17 -5.36
C ARG A 101 3.52 -3.88 -5.03
N THR A 102 3.85 -3.69 -3.76
CA THR A 102 4.51 -2.49 -3.29
C THR A 102 5.77 -2.86 -2.54
N THR A 103 6.87 -2.17 -2.85
CA THR A 103 8.11 -2.23 -2.08
C THR A 103 8.29 -0.88 -1.42
N VAL A 104 8.52 -0.88 -0.11
CA VAL A 104 8.52 0.33 0.71
C VAL A 104 9.85 0.49 1.39
N ALA A 105 10.53 1.61 1.14
CA ALA A 105 11.81 1.95 1.74
C ALA A 105 11.64 3.10 2.73
N PHE A 106 12.38 3.03 3.84
CA PHE A 106 12.39 4.02 4.92
C PHE A 106 13.81 4.51 5.10
N GLU A 107 14.17 5.58 4.38
CA GLU A 107 15.54 6.10 4.39
C GLU A 107 15.69 7.26 5.35
N PRO A 108 16.70 7.25 6.25
CA PRO A 108 16.96 8.42 7.08
C PRO A 108 17.43 9.59 6.22
N VAL A 109 16.82 10.75 6.42
CA VAL A 109 17.20 12.00 5.75
C VAL A 109 17.16 13.12 6.78
N GLY A 110 18.33 13.62 7.15
CA GLY A 110 18.41 14.58 8.27
C GLY A 110 17.90 13.94 9.54
N SER A 111 16.96 14.58 10.22
CA SER A 111 16.31 14.05 11.41
C SER A 111 15.02 13.28 11.11
N GLY A 112 14.64 13.21 9.82
CA GLY A 112 13.41 12.57 9.39
C GLY A 112 13.65 11.35 8.50
N THR A 113 12.62 11.01 7.74
CA THR A 113 12.61 9.82 6.90
C THR A 113 12.09 10.17 5.51
N ARG A 114 12.75 9.64 4.48
CA ARG A 114 12.18 9.60 3.13
C ARG A 114 11.47 8.26 2.99
N LEU A 115 10.15 8.31 2.90
CA LEU A 115 9.30 7.15 2.68
C LEU A 115 9.03 7.02 1.19
N THR A 116 9.44 5.91 0.60
CA THR A 116 9.29 5.68 -0.84
C THR A 116 8.54 4.39 -1.08
N GLU A 117 7.47 4.46 -1.86
CA GLU A 117 6.73 3.30 -2.33
C GLU A 117 6.97 3.10 -3.81
N HIS A 118 7.48 1.92 -4.16
CA HIS A 118 7.55 1.49 -5.55
C HIS A 118 6.42 0.50 -5.80
N MET A 119 5.49 0.86 -6.70
CA MET A 119 4.29 0.07 -6.97
C MET A 119 4.38 -0.59 -8.32
N ARG A 120 4.07 -1.88 -8.36
CA ARG A 120 3.85 -2.66 -9.58
C ARG A 120 2.37 -2.99 -9.66
N ILE A 121 1.72 -2.53 -10.71
CA ILE A 121 0.30 -2.68 -10.91
C ILE A 121 0.06 -3.56 -12.11
N GLU A 122 -0.73 -4.62 -11.93
CA GLU A 122 -1.17 -5.48 -13.00
C GLU A 122 -2.69 -5.48 -13.04
N ALA A 123 -3.25 -5.28 -14.21
CA ALA A 123 -4.71 -5.21 -14.37
C ALA A 123 -5.09 -5.57 -15.81
N PRO A 124 -6.35 -5.94 -16.05
CA PRO A 124 -6.85 -6.06 -17.42
C PRO A 124 -6.58 -4.81 -18.23
N ARG A 125 -6.19 -4.97 -19.50
CA ARG A 125 -5.81 -3.82 -20.34
C ARG A 125 -6.83 -2.68 -20.36
N PRO A 126 -8.14 -2.93 -20.42
CA PRO A 126 -9.11 -1.84 -20.40
C PRO A 126 -9.12 -1.06 -19.09
N LEU A 127 -8.62 -1.64 -18.00
CA LEU A 127 -8.68 -1.05 -16.66
C LEU A 127 -7.34 -0.53 -16.14
N VAL A 128 -6.22 -0.88 -16.79
CA VAL A 128 -4.90 -0.61 -16.22
C VAL A 128 -4.61 0.88 -16.04
N ALA A 129 -5.03 1.72 -16.99
CA ALA A 129 -4.81 3.17 -16.88
C ALA A 129 -5.58 3.78 -15.70
N MET A 130 -6.84 3.42 -15.54
CA MET A 130 -7.67 3.89 -14.45
C MET A 130 -7.15 3.36 -13.10
N THR A 131 -6.85 2.07 -13.04
CA THR A 131 -6.33 1.43 -11.82
C THR A 131 -5.02 2.07 -11.39
N THR A 132 -4.12 2.33 -12.32
CA THR A 132 -2.83 2.98 -12.03
C THR A 132 -3.05 4.40 -11.49
N ARG A 133 -3.91 5.18 -12.12
CA ARG A 133 -4.19 6.54 -11.71
C ARG A 133 -4.80 6.59 -10.30
N GLU A 134 -5.76 5.72 -10.02
CA GLU A 134 -6.41 5.67 -8.71
C GLU A 134 -5.43 5.19 -7.63
N ALA A 135 -4.57 4.23 -7.94
CA ALA A 135 -3.56 3.76 -7.00
C ALA A 135 -2.56 4.87 -6.65
N VAL A 136 -2.04 5.58 -7.65
CA VAL A 136 -1.09 6.67 -7.43
C VAL A 136 -1.74 7.78 -6.61
N LYS A 137 -2.96 8.17 -6.96
CA LYS A 137 -3.70 9.20 -6.24
C LYS A 137 -3.94 8.83 -4.78
N ALA A 138 -4.38 7.60 -4.53
CA ALA A 138 -4.68 7.12 -3.18
C ALA A 138 -3.39 7.02 -2.33
N HIS A 139 -2.32 6.47 -2.89
CA HIS A 139 -1.07 6.30 -2.16
C HIS A 139 -0.36 7.63 -1.93
N THR A 140 -0.42 8.57 -2.87
CA THR A 140 0.08 9.92 -2.66
C THR A 140 -0.62 10.59 -1.48
N ALA A 141 -1.94 10.50 -1.41
CA ALA A 141 -2.74 11.04 -0.31
C ALA A 141 -2.43 10.32 1.01
N MET A 142 -2.24 9.00 0.96
CA MET A 142 -1.89 8.20 2.13
C MET A 142 -0.55 8.63 2.72
N LEU A 143 0.49 8.79 1.90
CA LEU A 143 1.81 9.21 2.39
C LEU A 143 1.75 10.62 3.00
N ALA A 144 1.01 11.55 2.38
CA ALA A 144 0.80 12.87 2.94
C ALA A 144 0.06 12.80 4.28
N GLY A 145 -0.88 11.88 4.42
CA GLY A 145 -1.59 11.62 5.67
C GLY A 145 -0.69 11.08 6.76
N ILE A 146 0.23 10.17 6.43
CA ILE A 146 1.22 9.65 7.37
C ILE A 146 2.09 10.80 7.88
N ARG A 147 2.52 11.69 6.99
CA ARG A 147 3.29 12.86 7.38
C ARG A 147 2.54 13.70 8.42
N ARG A 148 1.25 13.99 8.16
CA ARG A 148 0.45 14.79 9.10
C ARG A 148 0.30 14.13 10.46
N CYS A 149 0.18 12.80 10.48
CA CYS A 149 0.04 12.05 11.74
C CYS A 149 1.33 12.05 12.56
N LEU A 150 2.48 12.17 11.91
CA LEU A 150 3.79 12.06 12.57
C LEU A 150 4.55 13.40 12.66
N GLU A 151 3.89 14.50 12.38
CA GLU A 151 4.43 15.84 12.60
C GLU A 151 4.52 16.20 14.07
#